data_845275835936e5b88e10cfc095f67954
#
_entry.id   845275835936e5b88e10cfc095f67954
#
_cell.length_a   1.000
_cell.length_b   1.000
_cell.length_c   1.000
_cell.angle_alpha   90.00
_cell.angle_beta   90.00
_cell.angle_gamma   90.00
#
_symmetry.space_group_name_H-M   'P 1'
#
loop_
_entity.id
_entity.type
_entity.pdbx_description
1 polymer ?
#
loop_
_entity_poly.entity_id
_entity_poly.type
_entity_poly.pdbx_seq_one_letter_code
_entity_poly.pdbx_strand_id
1 'polypeptide(L)'
;VSVSTPRVPRLLVFQRGEIAVRACLAARALRVPSVLFVTPADVDSLACDHADELYLHDRAEARESFQSLDALRAAIARTGATHVYPGYGFLSESETLAAAVIDAGATFVGPDPGTLGRLADKGRAREFADEAGLPHLGVSLATVPGPGAYPLMLKAAAGGGGRGNLRVDQPGDLPAARERLAARAQQLFGDAALIAERYVTRARHVEVQFFGFGEAGCAVLGTRDCSLQRRHQKVLEEGPASARARELLAPLLPGFTAALARMGYCGAGTLELLHDLDADALYFMEVNPRIQVEHPVTECLVGIDLVRLQLELALGAPTAALRARIVDAERDTLASRGHAIEARVVAEDPANDYAPETGTLVRFELGQAPFARWDAGYREGARVGAHYDGLLAKLIVWGATRAEALERLAQVLDATHVHGLRTNLPLLRSLASDATVLADVHDTGTLERRPAVIAHADVSPLDAALLREAWRLTEAEGAHAHTAQPAPSNHPSLGQSWKDGHRR
;
A
#
# COMPACT_ATOMS: atom_id res chain seq x y z
N VAL A 1 11.52 -42.82 -7.08
CA VAL A 1 10.80 -41.56 -7.22
C VAL A 1 9.61 -41.66 -6.24
N SER A 2 9.73 -41.07 -5.05
CA SER A 2 8.62 -40.99 -4.11
C SER A 2 7.62 -39.99 -4.68
N VAL A 3 6.45 -40.45 -5.08
CA VAL A 3 5.33 -39.60 -5.43
C VAL A 3 4.86 -38.94 -4.11
N SER A 4 5.29 -37.69 -3.87
CA SER A 4 4.76 -36.94 -2.75
C SER A 4 3.27 -36.70 -3.01
N THR A 5 2.43 -37.16 -2.09
CA THR A 5 1.00 -36.82 -2.11
C THR A 5 0.88 -35.29 -2.20
N PRO A 6 0.07 -34.75 -3.13
CA PRO A 6 -0.12 -33.31 -3.23
C PRO A 6 -0.63 -32.78 -1.88
N ARG A 7 0.12 -31.85 -1.29
CA ARG A 7 -0.31 -31.19 -0.04
C ARG A 7 -1.57 -30.37 -0.33
N VAL A 8 -2.57 -30.48 0.52
CA VAL A 8 -3.75 -29.61 0.42
C VAL A 8 -3.30 -28.16 0.56
N PRO A 9 -3.68 -27.25 -0.36
CA PRO A 9 -3.33 -25.85 -0.28
C PRO A 9 -3.74 -25.24 1.07
N ARG A 10 -2.83 -24.47 1.69
CA ARG A 10 -3.02 -23.76 2.95
C ARG A 10 -2.26 -22.46 2.89
N LEU A 11 -2.95 -21.32 3.06
CA LEU A 11 -2.39 -19.99 2.90
C LEU A 11 -1.96 -19.41 4.25
N LEU A 12 -0.69 -19.08 4.42
CA LEU A 12 -0.24 -18.17 5.48
C LEU A 12 -0.35 -16.74 4.98
N VAL A 13 -1.22 -15.94 5.60
CA VAL A 13 -1.29 -14.49 5.39
C VAL A 13 -0.26 -13.86 6.31
N PHE A 14 0.92 -13.56 5.77
CA PHE A 14 2.03 -12.94 6.49
C PHE A 14 1.96 -11.41 6.33
N GLN A 15 0.81 -10.87 6.75
CA GLN A 15 0.46 -9.46 6.60
C GLN A 15 -0.62 -9.06 7.61
N ARG A 16 -0.86 -7.76 7.77
CA ARG A 16 -1.81 -7.16 8.69
C ARG A 16 -2.73 -6.14 7.99
N GLY A 17 -3.65 -5.57 8.78
CA GLY A 17 -4.51 -4.49 8.31
C GLY A 17 -5.52 -4.95 7.25
N GLU A 18 -5.96 -4.03 6.41
CA GLU A 18 -7.01 -4.26 5.44
C GLU A 18 -6.62 -5.27 4.34
N ILE A 19 -5.34 -5.32 3.96
CA ILE A 19 -4.86 -6.27 2.96
C ILE A 19 -4.86 -7.72 3.48
N ALA A 20 -4.69 -7.91 4.78
CA ALA A 20 -4.85 -9.22 5.39
C ALA A 20 -6.32 -9.68 5.38
N VAL A 21 -7.26 -8.76 5.64
CA VAL A 21 -8.71 -9.02 5.46
C VAL A 21 -8.99 -9.45 4.01
N ARG A 22 -8.49 -8.70 3.04
CA ARG A 22 -8.63 -9.00 1.61
C ARG A 22 -8.09 -10.38 1.24
N ALA A 23 -6.90 -10.73 1.74
CA ALA A 23 -6.29 -12.03 1.48
C ALA A 23 -7.11 -13.19 2.09
N CYS A 24 -7.60 -13.05 3.32
CA CYS A 24 -8.45 -14.05 3.96
C CYS A 24 -9.77 -14.23 3.20
N LEU A 25 -10.41 -13.14 2.76
CA LEU A 25 -11.63 -13.20 1.96
C LEU A 25 -11.42 -13.87 0.61
N ALA A 26 -10.31 -13.55 -0.08
CA ALA A 26 -9.96 -14.17 -1.36
C ALA A 26 -9.66 -15.67 -1.19
N ALA A 27 -8.93 -16.07 -0.14
CA ALA A 27 -8.70 -17.47 0.19
C ALA A 27 -9.98 -18.23 0.45
N ARG A 28 -10.91 -17.64 1.23
CA ARG A 28 -12.23 -18.20 1.50
C ARG A 28 -13.06 -18.41 0.22
N ALA A 29 -13.04 -17.41 -0.70
CA ALA A 29 -13.71 -17.51 -2.00
C ALA A 29 -13.14 -18.64 -2.88
N LEU A 30 -11.86 -18.96 -2.71
CA LEU A 30 -11.16 -20.06 -3.40
C LEU A 30 -11.24 -21.39 -2.61
N ARG A 31 -11.87 -21.41 -1.45
CA ARG A 31 -11.94 -22.57 -0.53
C ARG A 31 -10.56 -23.06 -0.09
N VAL A 32 -9.62 -22.16 0.09
CA VAL A 32 -8.29 -22.42 0.61
C VAL A 32 -8.24 -21.99 2.07
N PRO A 33 -7.96 -22.89 3.01
CA PRO A 33 -7.81 -22.55 4.42
C PRO A 33 -6.73 -21.49 4.61
N SER A 34 -7.08 -20.44 5.37
CA SER A 34 -6.20 -19.31 5.68
C SER A 34 -5.72 -19.36 7.12
N VAL A 35 -4.44 -19.11 7.33
CA VAL A 35 -3.81 -18.88 8.64
C VAL A 35 -3.29 -17.45 8.67
N LEU A 36 -3.77 -16.65 9.59
CA LEU A 36 -3.28 -15.29 9.78
C LEU A 36 -2.12 -15.25 10.78
N PHE A 37 -1.01 -14.62 10.40
CA PHE A 37 0.06 -14.28 11.33
C PHE A 37 -0.35 -13.07 12.15
N VAL A 38 -0.45 -13.23 13.47
CA VAL A 38 -0.98 -12.20 14.39
C VAL A 38 0.06 -11.86 15.44
N THR A 39 0.30 -10.57 15.64
CA THR A 39 1.14 -10.04 16.71
C THR A 39 0.27 -9.52 17.87
N PRO A 40 0.85 -9.27 19.07
CA PRO A 40 0.12 -8.68 20.18
C PRO A 40 -0.56 -7.33 19.85
N ALA A 41 -0.06 -6.60 18.86
CA ALA A 41 -0.63 -5.34 18.41
C ALA A 41 -1.85 -5.49 17.48
N ASP A 42 -2.12 -6.69 16.97
CA ASP A 42 -3.15 -6.95 15.97
C ASP A 42 -4.22 -7.96 16.43
N VAL A 43 -4.23 -8.37 17.70
CA VAL A 43 -5.17 -9.39 18.22
C VAL A 43 -6.64 -8.96 18.09
N ASP A 44 -6.91 -7.65 18.09
CA ASP A 44 -8.25 -7.07 17.95
C ASP A 44 -8.54 -6.62 16.50
N SER A 45 -7.64 -6.94 15.55
CA SER A 45 -7.80 -6.52 14.15
C SER A 45 -8.96 -7.26 13.47
N LEU A 46 -9.59 -6.58 12.51
CA LEU A 46 -10.69 -7.16 11.73
C LEU A 46 -10.25 -8.43 10.96
N ALA A 47 -8.97 -8.56 10.60
CA ALA A 47 -8.45 -9.72 9.90
C ALA A 47 -8.57 -11.02 10.71
N CYS A 48 -8.54 -10.94 12.05
CA CYS A 48 -8.72 -12.10 12.93
C CYS A 48 -10.12 -12.75 12.78
N ASP A 49 -11.14 -11.95 12.46
CA ASP A 49 -12.51 -12.45 12.25
C ASP A 49 -12.70 -13.14 10.89
N HIS A 50 -11.79 -12.91 9.96
CA HIS A 50 -11.87 -13.41 8.59
C HIS A 50 -10.96 -14.59 8.30
N ALA A 51 -9.91 -14.82 9.10
CA ALA A 51 -9.04 -15.98 8.99
C ALA A 51 -9.69 -17.24 9.52
N ASP A 52 -9.36 -18.42 8.96
CA ASP A 52 -9.83 -19.70 9.48
C ASP A 52 -9.05 -20.12 10.73
N GLU A 53 -7.78 -19.74 10.83
CA GLU A 53 -6.90 -20.00 11.96
C GLU A 53 -5.98 -18.81 12.22
N LEU A 54 -5.53 -18.69 13.49
CA LEU A 54 -4.59 -17.66 13.93
C LEU A 54 -3.27 -18.31 14.36
N TYR A 55 -2.17 -17.81 13.83
CA TYR A 55 -0.83 -18.09 14.35
C TYR A 55 -0.40 -16.91 15.20
N LEU A 56 -0.41 -17.07 16.52
CA LEU A 56 -0.05 -16.02 17.46
C LEU A 56 1.48 -15.95 17.62
N HIS A 57 2.05 -14.80 17.30
CA HIS A 57 3.44 -14.45 17.53
C HIS A 57 3.54 -13.60 18.80
N ASP A 58 4.63 -13.74 19.57
CA ASP A 58 4.76 -13.12 20.89
C ASP A 58 5.39 -11.72 20.88
N ARG A 59 5.82 -11.24 19.71
CA ARG A 59 6.46 -9.93 19.53
C ARG A 59 5.63 -9.02 18.65
N ALA A 60 5.49 -7.75 19.07
CA ALA A 60 4.79 -6.71 18.30
C ALA A 60 5.74 -5.96 17.34
N GLU A 61 7.02 -5.81 17.73
CA GLU A 61 7.99 -5.05 16.93
C GLU A 61 8.16 -5.62 15.52
N ALA A 62 8.07 -4.76 14.49
CA ALA A 62 8.15 -5.20 13.10
C ALA A 62 9.42 -6.01 12.79
N ARG A 63 10.56 -5.61 13.34
CA ARG A 63 11.86 -6.29 13.15
C ARG A 63 11.89 -7.70 13.73
N GLU A 64 11.09 -7.96 14.76
CA GLU A 64 11.00 -9.25 15.44
C GLU A 64 9.84 -10.10 14.92
N SER A 65 8.93 -9.52 14.11
CA SER A 65 7.73 -10.14 13.59
C SER A 65 7.70 -10.14 12.04
N PHE A 66 6.98 -9.22 11.41
CA PHE A 66 6.80 -9.16 9.94
C PHE A 66 8.08 -8.93 9.13
N GLN A 67 9.17 -8.49 9.77
CA GLN A 67 10.50 -8.35 9.15
C GLN A 67 11.48 -9.44 9.59
N SER A 68 11.02 -10.48 10.30
CA SER A 68 11.85 -11.59 10.78
C SER A 68 11.66 -12.83 9.92
N LEU A 69 12.73 -13.27 9.25
CA LEU A 69 12.74 -14.53 8.50
C LEU A 69 12.57 -15.74 9.40
N ASP A 70 13.05 -15.67 10.64
CA ASP A 70 12.91 -16.77 11.61
C ASP A 70 11.45 -16.90 12.08
N ALA A 71 10.77 -15.78 12.33
CA ALA A 71 9.34 -15.77 12.63
C ALA A 71 8.52 -16.36 11.47
N LEU A 72 8.85 -16.00 10.22
CA LEU A 72 8.23 -16.55 9.02
C LEU A 72 8.42 -18.09 8.93
N ARG A 73 9.69 -18.56 9.03
CA ARG A 73 10.01 -20.01 8.97
C ARG A 73 9.31 -20.79 10.07
N ALA A 74 9.27 -20.25 11.28
CA ALA A 74 8.55 -20.85 12.40
C ALA A 74 7.05 -20.94 12.12
N ALA A 75 6.44 -19.89 11.57
CA ALA A 75 5.03 -19.86 11.20
C ALA A 75 4.73 -20.90 10.11
N ILE A 76 5.52 -20.99 9.04
CA ILE A 76 5.36 -22.00 7.97
C ILE A 76 5.44 -23.41 8.56
N ALA A 77 6.47 -23.70 9.36
CA ALA A 77 6.69 -25.04 9.93
C ALA A 77 5.57 -25.47 10.87
N ARG A 78 5.08 -24.56 11.72
CA ARG A 78 4.04 -24.88 12.72
C ARG A 78 2.64 -24.99 12.13
N THR A 79 2.35 -24.21 11.09
CA THR A 79 1.03 -24.17 10.45
C THR A 79 0.89 -25.17 9.30
N GLY A 80 2.00 -25.67 8.79
CA GLY A 80 2.03 -26.49 7.57
C GLY A 80 1.60 -25.73 6.32
N ALA A 81 1.74 -24.39 6.32
CA ALA A 81 1.38 -23.56 5.18
C ALA A 81 2.15 -23.99 3.92
N THR A 82 1.42 -24.04 2.82
CA THR A 82 1.97 -24.36 1.50
C THR A 82 2.16 -23.14 0.62
N HIS A 83 1.50 -22.04 0.96
CA HIS A 83 1.56 -20.76 0.27
C HIS A 83 1.69 -19.63 1.28
N VAL A 84 2.44 -18.59 0.94
CA VAL A 84 2.63 -17.39 1.77
C VAL A 84 2.22 -16.16 0.98
N TYR A 85 1.26 -15.40 1.51
CA TYR A 85 0.84 -14.12 0.94
C TYR A 85 1.55 -12.97 1.64
N PRO A 86 2.40 -12.20 0.94
CA PRO A 86 3.18 -11.11 1.52
C PRO A 86 2.45 -9.76 1.49
N GLY A 87 1.38 -9.59 0.70
CA GLY A 87 0.68 -8.34 0.50
C GLY A 87 1.57 -7.20 0.01
N TYR A 88 1.60 -6.09 0.74
CA TYR A 88 2.47 -4.93 0.51
C TYR A 88 3.12 -4.46 1.82
N GLY A 89 4.18 -3.64 1.74
CA GLY A 89 4.95 -3.17 2.91
C GLY A 89 5.85 -4.26 3.51
N PHE A 90 6.49 -3.96 4.65
CA PHE A 90 7.47 -4.84 5.30
C PHE A 90 8.50 -5.42 4.33
N LEU A 91 8.53 -6.74 4.18
CA LEU A 91 9.44 -7.47 3.30
C LEU A 91 8.76 -8.01 2.03
N SER A 92 7.60 -7.47 1.62
CA SER A 92 6.86 -7.95 0.44
C SER A 92 7.63 -7.87 -0.88
N GLU A 93 8.66 -7.00 -0.96
CA GLU A 93 9.56 -6.84 -2.11
C GLU A 93 10.93 -7.51 -1.89
N SER A 94 11.09 -8.25 -0.77
CA SER A 94 12.38 -8.81 -0.38
C SER A 94 12.69 -10.11 -1.11
N GLU A 95 13.78 -10.12 -1.88
CA GLU A 95 14.39 -11.32 -2.45
C GLU A 95 14.64 -12.39 -1.37
N THR A 96 15.15 -11.98 -0.20
CA THR A 96 15.49 -12.89 0.89
C THR A 96 14.26 -13.50 1.56
N LEU A 97 13.14 -12.75 1.65
CA LEU A 97 11.87 -13.29 2.15
C LEU A 97 11.32 -14.34 1.19
N ALA A 98 11.25 -14.02 -0.10
CA ALA A 98 10.75 -14.96 -1.10
C ALA A 98 11.59 -16.24 -1.16
N ALA A 99 12.92 -16.13 -1.10
CA ALA A 99 13.83 -17.27 -1.03
C ALA A 99 13.57 -18.10 0.26
N ALA A 100 13.41 -17.47 1.42
CA ALA A 100 13.14 -18.16 2.67
C ALA A 100 11.80 -18.94 2.66
N VAL A 101 10.78 -18.43 1.98
CA VAL A 101 9.50 -19.15 1.76
C VAL A 101 9.74 -20.41 0.92
N ILE A 102 10.47 -20.27 -0.19
CA ILE A 102 10.77 -21.39 -1.11
C ILE A 102 11.63 -22.45 -0.40
N ASP A 103 12.67 -22.05 0.33
CA ASP A 103 13.53 -22.93 1.11
C ASP A 103 12.76 -23.69 2.19
N ALA A 104 11.71 -23.09 2.75
CA ALA A 104 10.79 -23.74 3.69
C ALA A 104 9.80 -24.71 3.00
N GLY A 105 9.86 -24.88 1.68
CA GLY A 105 9.00 -25.76 0.90
C GLY A 105 7.58 -25.22 0.67
N ALA A 106 7.42 -23.90 0.71
CA ALA A 106 6.16 -23.19 0.41
C ALA A 106 6.28 -22.36 -0.87
N THR A 107 5.15 -21.97 -1.44
CA THR A 107 5.07 -21.07 -2.59
C THR A 107 4.94 -19.64 -2.12
N PHE A 108 5.80 -18.75 -2.61
CA PHE A 108 5.65 -17.31 -2.41
C PHE A 108 4.60 -16.78 -3.41
N VAL A 109 3.60 -16.04 -2.92
CA VAL A 109 2.56 -15.45 -3.78
C VAL A 109 3.04 -14.12 -4.33
N GLY A 110 3.77 -14.18 -5.43
CA GLY A 110 4.40 -13.04 -6.08
C GLY A 110 5.47 -13.47 -7.07
N PRO A 111 6.30 -12.52 -7.55
CA PRO A 111 7.42 -12.82 -8.44
C PRO A 111 8.48 -13.68 -7.77
N ASP A 112 9.34 -14.32 -8.55
CA ASP A 112 10.50 -15.06 -8.05
C ASP A 112 11.54 -14.14 -7.38
N PRO A 113 12.43 -14.71 -6.52
CA PRO A 113 13.42 -13.92 -5.79
C PRO A 113 14.33 -13.08 -6.69
N GLY A 114 14.78 -13.62 -7.85
CA GLY A 114 15.65 -12.91 -8.78
C GLY A 114 14.97 -11.70 -9.40
N THR A 115 13.71 -11.83 -9.77
CA THR A 115 12.87 -10.73 -10.26
C THR A 115 12.69 -9.65 -9.18
N LEU A 116 12.38 -10.04 -7.94
CA LEU A 116 12.28 -9.09 -6.81
C LEU A 116 13.58 -8.33 -6.61
N GLY A 117 14.71 -9.04 -6.50
CA GLY A 117 16.01 -8.42 -6.29
C GLY A 117 16.44 -7.51 -7.45
N ARG A 118 16.06 -7.84 -8.70
CA ARG A 118 16.37 -7.00 -9.86
C ARG A 118 15.59 -5.68 -9.84
N LEU A 119 14.31 -5.71 -9.48
CA LEU A 119 13.46 -4.51 -9.50
C LEU A 119 13.59 -3.65 -8.24
N ALA A 120 13.97 -4.24 -7.10
CA ALA A 120 14.21 -3.52 -5.86
C ALA A 120 15.53 -2.71 -5.87
N ASP A 121 16.55 -3.17 -6.60
CA ASP A 121 17.80 -2.44 -6.76
C ASP A 121 17.66 -1.32 -7.80
N LYS A 122 17.86 -0.07 -7.38
CA LYS A 122 17.63 1.10 -8.25
C LYS A 122 18.55 1.16 -9.46
N GLY A 123 19.76 0.58 -9.38
CA GLY A 123 20.69 0.48 -10.52
C GLY A 123 20.14 -0.49 -11.56
N ARG A 124 19.83 -1.72 -11.14
CA ARG A 124 19.25 -2.77 -11.99
C ARG A 124 17.85 -2.41 -12.49
N ALA A 125 17.07 -1.66 -11.72
CA ALA A 125 15.78 -1.15 -12.17
C ALA A 125 15.93 -0.11 -13.31
N ARG A 126 17.00 0.68 -13.32
CA ARG A 126 17.31 1.56 -14.46
C ARG A 126 17.75 0.79 -15.70
N GLU A 127 18.59 -0.25 -15.54
CA GLU A 127 18.93 -1.16 -16.63
C GLU A 127 17.66 -1.79 -17.23
N PHE A 128 16.72 -2.20 -16.38
CA PHE A 128 15.41 -2.67 -16.83
C PHE A 128 14.63 -1.60 -17.58
N ALA A 129 14.65 -0.34 -17.11
CA ALA A 129 13.99 0.77 -17.80
C ALA A 129 14.59 1.02 -19.20
N ASP A 130 15.92 0.96 -19.33
CA ASP A 130 16.61 1.08 -20.62
C ASP A 130 16.22 -0.07 -21.57
N GLU A 131 16.19 -1.32 -21.08
CA GLU A 131 15.76 -2.50 -21.84
C GLU A 131 14.29 -2.42 -22.28
N ALA A 132 13.46 -1.76 -21.49
CA ALA A 132 12.03 -1.54 -21.73
C ALA A 132 11.77 -0.32 -22.63
N GLY A 133 12.79 0.49 -22.90
CA GLY A 133 12.66 1.75 -23.66
C GLY A 133 11.92 2.84 -22.88
N LEU A 134 11.99 2.80 -21.54
CA LEU A 134 11.37 3.81 -20.66
C LEU A 134 12.35 4.96 -20.40
N PRO A 135 12.00 6.22 -20.74
CA PRO A 135 12.81 7.36 -20.39
C PRO A 135 12.98 7.50 -18.87
N HIS A 136 14.15 7.87 -18.38
CA HIS A 136 14.38 8.11 -16.96
C HIS A 136 15.20 9.39 -16.71
N LEU A 137 15.17 9.89 -15.47
CA LEU A 137 15.80 11.15 -15.06
C LEU A 137 17.22 10.97 -14.52
N GLY A 138 17.81 9.79 -14.67
CA GLY A 138 19.12 9.47 -14.13
C GLY A 138 20.23 10.40 -14.62
N VAL A 139 21.05 10.89 -13.67
CA VAL A 139 22.22 11.73 -13.93
C VAL A 139 23.46 11.02 -13.39
N SER A 140 24.50 10.94 -14.20
CA SER A 140 25.78 10.36 -13.75
C SER A 140 26.44 11.24 -12.69
N LEU A 141 26.89 10.63 -11.61
CA LEU A 141 27.71 11.28 -10.57
C LEU A 141 29.21 10.98 -10.69
N ALA A 142 29.64 10.33 -11.77
CA ALA A 142 31.06 10.07 -12.04
C ALA A 142 31.87 11.37 -12.22
N THR A 143 31.22 12.40 -12.73
CA THR A 143 31.73 13.77 -12.79
C THR A 143 30.72 14.71 -12.16
N VAL A 144 31.14 15.93 -11.79
CA VAL A 144 30.18 16.96 -11.33
C VAL A 144 29.32 17.37 -12.52
N PRO A 145 27.99 17.18 -12.43
CA PRO A 145 27.12 17.59 -13.53
C PRO A 145 27.18 19.08 -13.81
N GLY A 146 27.01 19.45 -15.08
CA GLY A 146 27.00 20.87 -15.49
C GLY A 146 25.79 21.62 -14.91
N PRO A 147 25.83 22.97 -14.90
CA PRO A 147 24.78 23.82 -14.31
C PRO A 147 23.37 23.53 -14.85
N GLY A 148 23.22 23.14 -16.11
CA GLY A 148 21.93 22.81 -16.74
C GLY A 148 21.29 21.51 -16.26
N ALA A 149 22.00 20.68 -15.46
CA ALA A 149 21.44 19.49 -14.87
C ALA A 149 20.69 19.78 -13.55
N TYR A 150 20.82 20.97 -12.99
CA TYR A 150 20.21 21.34 -11.70
C TYR A 150 18.83 21.98 -11.89
N PRO A 151 17.94 21.84 -10.87
CA PRO A 151 18.18 21.15 -9.61
C PRO A 151 18.25 19.63 -9.76
N LEU A 152 19.01 18.96 -8.87
CA LEU A 152 19.10 17.50 -8.78
C LEU A 152 18.37 16.98 -7.55
N MET A 153 17.89 15.74 -7.64
CA MET A 153 17.48 14.94 -6.51
C MET A 153 18.53 13.85 -6.27
N LEU A 154 19.26 13.93 -5.16
CA LEU A 154 20.09 12.82 -4.69
C LEU A 154 19.22 11.83 -3.91
N LYS A 155 19.43 10.54 -4.14
CA LYS A 155 18.70 9.46 -3.48
C LYS A 155 19.68 8.40 -2.97
N ALA A 156 19.42 7.82 -1.80
CA ALA A 156 20.11 6.61 -1.36
C ALA A 156 19.75 5.44 -2.29
N ALA A 157 20.73 4.68 -2.75
CA ALA A 157 20.50 3.56 -3.66
C ALA A 157 19.64 2.47 -3.01
N ALA A 158 19.90 2.15 -1.74
CA ALA A 158 19.15 1.16 -0.95
C ALA A 158 17.90 1.72 -0.25
N GLY A 159 17.56 3.00 -0.42
CA GLY A 159 16.45 3.66 0.28
C GLY A 159 15.13 3.57 -0.48
N GLY A 160 14.00 3.52 0.26
CA GLY A 160 12.64 3.60 -0.26
C GLY A 160 11.79 4.62 0.50
N GLY A 161 10.58 4.94 -0.02
CA GLY A 161 9.60 5.81 0.65
C GLY A 161 10.07 7.25 0.89
N GLY A 162 10.98 7.79 0.07
CA GLY A 162 11.46 9.18 0.16
C GLY A 162 12.42 9.49 1.34
N ARG A 163 12.69 8.55 2.23
CA ARG A 163 13.49 8.79 3.46
C ARG A 163 14.98 9.07 3.22
N GLY A 164 15.49 8.79 2.04
CA GLY A 164 16.87 9.00 1.65
C GLY A 164 17.03 9.98 0.48
N ASN A 165 16.16 10.99 0.36
CA ASN A 165 16.18 11.96 -0.72
C ASN A 165 16.71 13.32 -0.24
N LEU A 166 17.45 14.01 -1.11
CA LEU A 166 17.98 15.35 -0.85
C LEU A 166 18.05 16.16 -2.16
N ARG A 167 17.34 17.28 -2.20
CA ARG A 167 17.39 18.21 -3.32
C ARG A 167 18.68 19.04 -3.26
N VAL A 168 19.30 19.25 -4.44
CA VAL A 168 20.51 20.05 -4.64
C VAL A 168 20.23 21.06 -5.75
N ASP A 169 20.25 22.34 -5.41
CA ASP A 169 19.81 23.40 -6.33
C ASP A 169 20.91 23.91 -7.24
N GLN A 170 22.19 23.78 -6.87
CA GLN A 170 23.31 24.28 -7.65
C GLN A 170 24.56 23.40 -7.50
N PRO A 171 25.51 23.45 -8.46
CA PRO A 171 26.72 22.60 -8.45
C PRO A 171 27.58 22.72 -7.20
N GLY A 172 27.69 23.94 -6.62
CA GLY A 172 28.48 24.19 -5.42
C GLY A 172 28.02 23.45 -4.17
N ASP A 173 26.75 23.10 -4.09
CA ASP A 173 26.16 22.39 -2.92
C ASP A 173 26.35 20.87 -3.00
N LEU A 174 26.65 20.33 -4.18
CA LEU A 174 26.69 18.88 -4.44
C LEU A 174 27.70 18.14 -3.55
N PRO A 175 28.95 18.58 -3.33
CA PRO A 175 29.91 17.83 -2.49
C PRO A 175 29.41 17.63 -1.06
N ALA A 176 28.95 18.71 -0.41
CA ALA A 176 28.44 18.65 0.97
C ALA A 176 27.14 17.85 1.06
N ALA A 177 26.26 17.95 0.06
CA ALA A 177 25.03 17.19 -0.02
C ALA A 177 25.30 15.67 -0.15
N ARG A 178 26.27 15.29 -0.99
CA ARG A 178 26.71 13.88 -1.16
C ARG A 178 27.24 13.31 0.14
N GLU A 179 28.16 13.99 0.81
CA GLU A 179 28.75 13.52 2.07
C GLU A 179 27.68 13.32 3.14
N ARG A 180 26.83 14.33 3.34
CA ARG A 180 25.73 14.27 4.31
C ARG A 180 24.74 13.14 4.04
N LEU A 181 24.32 12.98 2.77
CA LEU A 181 23.36 11.96 2.41
C LEU A 181 23.98 10.56 2.45
N ALA A 182 25.23 10.39 2.04
CA ALA A 182 25.93 9.10 2.11
C ALA A 182 26.07 8.62 3.57
N ALA A 183 26.47 9.52 4.49
CA ALA A 183 26.54 9.18 5.92
C ALA A 183 25.16 8.75 6.48
N ARG A 184 24.09 9.49 6.12
CA ARG A 184 22.73 9.16 6.53
C ARG A 184 22.26 7.83 5.91
N ALA A 185 22.55 7.57 4.64
CA ALA A 185 22.19 6.33 3.96
C ALA A 185 22.89 5.13 4.59
N GLN A 186 24.19 5.26 4.91
CA GLN A 186 24.93 4.23 5.66
C GLN A 186 24.29 3.92 7.01
N GLN A 187 23.86 4.95 7.74
CA GLN A 187 23.23 4.77 9.06
C GLN A 187 21.84 4.11 8.97
N LEU A 188 21.03 4.50 7.98
CA LEU A 188 19.64 4.04 7.85
C LEU A 188 19.51 2.69 7.14
N PHE A 189 20.37 2.43 6.14
CA PHE A 189 20.23 1.31 5.21
C PHE A 189 21.44 0.40 5.16
N GLY A 190 22.55 0.78 5.82
CA GLY A 190 23.80 0.02 5.77
C GLY A 190 24.58 0.17 4.44
N ASP A 191 24.15 1.06 3.56
CA ASP A 191 24.77 1.33 2.25
C ASP A 191 24.86 2.84 2.01
N ALA A 192 26.07 3.30 1.64
CA ALA A 192 26.34 4.72 1.35
C ALA A 192 26.17 5.08 -0.14
N ALA A 193 25.82 4.11 -1.00
CA ALA A 193 25.68 4.35 -2.43
C ALA A 193 24.56 5.34 -2.72
N LEU A 194 24.84 6.29 -3.62
CA LEU A 194 23.91 7.35 -4.02
C LEU A 194 23.69 7.33 -5.53
N ILE A 195 22.47 7.66 -5.91
CA ILE A 195 22.09 7.96 -7.29
C ILE A 195 21.62 9.42 -7.39
N ALA A 196 21.69 9.99 -8.58
CA ALA A 196 21.16 11.32 -8.87
C ALA A 196 20.16 11.28 -10.01
N GLU A 197 19.17 12.14 -9.90
CA GLU A 197 18.14 12.35 -10.91
C GLU A 197 17.93 13.85 -11.11
N ARG A 198 17.54 14.26 -12.32
CA ARG A 198 17.03 15.61 -12.55
C ARG A 198 15.77 15.82 -11.71
N TYR A 199 15.70 16.93 -10.99
CA TYR A 199 14.53 17.27 -10.22
C TYR A 199 13.44 17.86 -11.13
N VAL A 200 12.23 17.34 -11.04
CA VAL A 200 11.06 17.86 -11.77
C VAL A 200 10.25 18.72 -10.81
N THR A 201 10.03 19.98 -11.18
CA THR A 201 9.40 20.96 -10.29
C THR A 201 7.89 20.83 -10.26
N ARG A 202 7.27 20.56 -11.42
CA ARG A 202 5.83 20.37 -11.55
C ARG A 202 5.56 19.01 -12.16
N ALA A 203 5.09 18.10 -11.35
CA ALA A 203 4.90 16.73 -11.79
C ALA A 203 3.59 16.12 -11.32
N ARG A 204 3.08 15.18 -12.11
CA ARG A 204 2.10 14.20 -11.63
C ARG A 204 2.76 12.84 -11.44
N HIS A 205 2.27 12.12 -10.44
CA HIS A 205 2.64 10.74 -10.20
C HIS A 205 1.63 9.83 -10.91
N VAL A 206 2.06 9.22 -11.99
CA VAL A 206 1.25 8.34 -12.83
C VAL A 206 1.68 6.90 -12.64
N GLU A 207 0.73 6.01 -12.50
CA GLU A 207 0.96 4.59 -12.30
C GLU A 207 0.29 3.75 -13.38
N VAL A 208 0.91 2.60 -13.67
CA VAL A 208 0.36 1.58 -14.56
C VAL A 208 0.23 0.27 -13.79
N GLN A 209 -1.01 -0.15 -13.54
CA GLN A 209 -1.25 -1.48 -13.00
C GLN A 209 -1.05 -2.53 -14.07
N PHE A 210 -0.23 -3.53 -13.79
CA PHE A 210 -0.05 -4.68 -14.65
C PHE A 210 -0.17 -6.00 -13.88
N PHE A 211 -0.33 -7.08 -14.63
CA PHE A 211 -0.32 -8.44 -14.09
C PHE A 211 0.46 -9.36 -15.03
N GLY A 212 1.48 -10.03 -14.50
CA GLY A 212 2.32 -10.95 -15.23
C GLY A 212 1.92 -12.41 -15.05
N PHE A 213 2.12 -13.20 -16.10
CA PHE A 213 1.78 -14.62 -16.19
C PHE A 213 3.01 -15.48 -16.53
N GLY A 214 4.20 -15.03 -16.13
CA GLY A 214 5.45 -15.67 -16.51
C GLY A 214 5.69 -15.57 -18.01
N GLU A 215 6.13 -16.68 -18.63
CA GLU A 215 6.38 -16.76 -20.08
C GLU A 215 5.13 -16.49 -20.94
N ALA A 216 3.93 -16.62 -20.36
CA ALA A 216 2.68 -16.31 -21.08
C ALA A 216 2.45 -14.81 -21.26
N GLY A 217 3.38 -13.96 -20.76
CA GLY A 217 3.39 -12.52 -20.97
C GLY A 217 2.77 -11.72 -19.83
N CYS A 218 2.42 -10.48 -20.13
CA CYS A 218 1.91 -9.51 -19.18
C CYS A 218 0.70 -8.78 -19.75
N ALA A 219 -0.25 -8.42 -18.89
CA ALA A 219 -1.41 -7.59 -19.20
C ALA A 219 -1.34 -6.27 -18.46
N VAL A 220 -1.72 -5.16 -19.11
CA VAL A 220 -1.89 -3.84 -18.50
C VAL A 220 -3.36 -3.66 -18.12
N LEU A 221 -3.63 -3.30 -16.87
CA LEU A 221 -4.99 -3.24 -16.33
C LEU A 221 -5.54 -1.82 -16.19
N GLY A 222 -4.74 -0.82 -16.54
CA GLY A 222 -5.14 0.58 -16.48
C GLY A 222 -4.12 1.46 -15.75
N THR A 223 -4.49 2.72 -15.56
CA THR A 223 -3.62 3.75 -14.99
C THR A 223 -4.26 4.41 -13.80
N ARG A 224 -3.42 4.94 -12.90
CA ARG A 224 -3.83 5.77 -11.77
C ARG A 224 -3.05 7.08 -11.76
N ASP A 225 -3.64 8.12 -11.20
CA ASP A 225 -2.96 9.34 -10.78
C ASP A 225 -2.88 9.34 -9.24
N CYS A 226 -1.67 9.40 -8.72
CA CYS A 226 -1.37 9.37 -7.30
C CYS A 226 -0.65 10.64 -6.84
N SER A 227 -0.96 11.77 -7.49
CA SER A 227 -0.27 13.04 -7.26
C SER A 227 -0.65 13.71 -5.94
N LEU A 228 -1.84 13.45 -5.39
CA LEU A 228 -2.26 13.99 -4.10
C LEU A 228 -1.58 13.23 -2.96
N GLN A 229 -0.38 13.66 -2.66
CA GLN A 229 0.51 13.05 -1.67
C GLN A 229 1.11 14.09 -0.73
N ARG A 230 1.45 13.67 0.47
CA ARG A 230 2.14 14.48 1.47
C ARG A 230 3.40 13.74 1.92
N ARG A 231 4.56 14.41 1.82
CA ARG A 231 5.87 13.79 2.18
C ARG A 231 6.07 12.42 1.52
N HIS A 232 5.69 12.31 0.25
CA HIS A 232 5.72 11.09 -0.55
C HIS A 232 4.77 9.97 -0.08
N GLN A 233 3.80 10.27 0.80
CA GLN A 233 2.71 9.37 1.16
C GLN A 233 1.45 9.79 0.41
N LYS A 234 0.90 8.87 -0.37
CA LYS A 234 -0.34 9.06 -1.12
C LYS A 234 -1.50 9.22 -0.14
N VAL A 235 -2.40 10.15 -0.41
CA VAL A 235 -3.56 10.50 0.43
C VAL A 235 -4.86 10.23 -0.32
N LEU A 236 -4.87 10.57 -1.62
CA LEU A 236 -5.97 10.34 -2.54
C LEU A 236 -5.41 9.87 -3.88
N GLU A 237 -5.94 8.77 -4.38
CA GLU A 237 -5.56 8.17 -5.65
C GLU A 237 -6.79 8.06 -6.55
N GLU A 238 -6.61 8.29 -7.84
CA GLU A 238 -7.70 8.23 -8.79
C GLU A 238 -7.32 7.48 -10.08
N GLY A 239 -8.31 6.97 -10.77
CA GLY A 239 -8.15 6.33 -12.06
C GLY A 239 -9.39 6.50 -12.96
N PRO A 240 -9.16 6.49 -14.27
CA PRO A 240 -7.87 6.45 -14.96
C PRO A 240 -7.09 7.77 -14.81
N ALA A 241 -5.77 7.74 -15.00
CA ALA A 241 -4.94 8.94 -15.08
C ALA A 241 -5.41 9.85 -16.24
N SER A 242 -4.94 11.11 -16.26
CA SER A 242 -5.33 12.10 -17.26
C SER A 242 -5.17 11.57 -18.70
N ALA A 243 -6.00 12.06 -19.63
CA ALA A 243 -5.92 11.67 -21.04
C ALA A 243 -4.51 11.91 -21.61
N ARG A 244 -3.90 13.05 -21.26
CA ARG A 244 -2.55 13.38 -21.72
C ARG A 244 -1.49 12.40 -21.25
N ALA A 245 -1.53 12.03 -19.97
CA ALA A 245 -0.60 11.02 -19.44
C ALA A 245 -0.75 9.67 -20.16
N ARG A 246 -1.98 9.25 -20.44
CA ARG A 246 -2.27 8.00 -21.18
C ARG A 246 -1.80 8.04 -22.63
N GLU A 247 -1.92 9.19 -23.31
CA GLU A 247 -1.38 9.40 -24.67
C GLU A 247 0.15 9.27 -24.68
N LEU A 248 0.84 9.89 -23.73
CA LEU A 248 2.30 9.80 -23.60
C LEU A 248 2.77 8.38 -23.22
N LEU A 249 1.96 7.67 -22.48
CA LEU A 249 2.23 6.31 -22.03
C LEU A 249 2.09 5.27 -23.14
N ALA A 250 1.10 5.42 -24.02
CA ALA A 250 0.74 4.41 -25.00
C ALA A 250 1.92 3.85 -25.83
N PRO A 251 2.86 4.68 -26.36
CA PRO A 251 4.02 4.19 -27.12
C PRO A 251 5.05 3.43 -26.26
N LEU A 252 5.03 3.59 -24.92
CA LEU A 252 6.00 2.95 -24.02
C LEU A 252 5.56 1.55 -23.57
N LEU A 253 4.26 1.26 -23.56
CA LEU A 253 3.70 0.02 -23.05
C LEU A 253 4.19 -1.24 -23.78
N PRO A 254 4.33 -1.29 -25.12
CA PRO A 254 4.83 -2.50 -25.79
C PRO A 254 6.24 -2.91 -25.36
N GLY A 255 7.15 -1.95 -25.21
CA GLY A 255 8.52 -2.21 -24.73
C GLY A 255 8.52 -2.72 -23.28
N PHE A 256 7.74 -2.07 -22.42
CA PHE A 256 7.58 -2.43 -21.03
C PHE A 256 7.02 -3.85 -20.84
N THR A 257 5.89 -4.17 -21.48
CA THR A 257 5.28 -5.50 -21.35
C THR A 257 6.17 -6.62 -21.94
N ALA A 258 6.90 -6.33 -23.02
CA ALA A 258 7.88 -7.26 -23.57
C ALA A 258 9.06 -7.50 -22.63
N ALA A 259 9.55 -6.47 -21.93
CA ALA A 259 10.63 -6.61 -20.94
C ALA A 259 10.18 -7.47 -19.74
N LEU A 260 8.97 -7.25 -19.22
CA LEU A 260 8.39 -8.08 -18.15
C LEU A 260 8.19 -9.54 -18.58
N ALA A 261 7.74 -9.78 -19.82
CA ALA A 261 7.58 -11.13 -20.35
C ALA A 261 8.94 -11.87 -20.45
N ARG A 262 9.99 -11.19 -20.95
CA ARG A 262 11.36 -11.74 -20.99
C ARG A 262 11.91 -12.08 -19.60
N MET A 263 11.52 -11.29 -18.59
CA MET A 263 11.88 -11.53 -17.19
C MET A 263 11.09 -12.71 -16.58
N GLY A 264 10.01 -13.16 -17.22
CA GLY A 264 9.12 -14.17 -16.66
C GLY A 264 8.30 -13.68 -15.47
N TYR A 265 7.96 -12.38 -15.43
CA TYR A 265 7.26 -11.77 -14.30
C TYR A 265 5.93 -12.45 -13.99
N CYS A 266 5.69 -12.78 -12.71
CA CYS A 266 4.47 -13.41 -12.20
C CYS A 266 3.78 -12.57 -11.14
N GLY A 267 2.46 -12.38 -11.26
CA GLY A 267 1.63 -11.69 -10.26
C GLY A 267 1.36 -10.22 -10.56
N ALA A 268 0.77 -9.53 -9.60
CA ALA A 268 0.48 -8.10 -9.68
C ALA A 268 1.75 -7.26 -9.55
N GLY A 269 1.80 -6.15 -10.28
CA GLY A 269 2.86 -5.15 -10.16
C GLY A 269 2.40 -3.79 -10.66
N THR A 270 3.16 -2.76 -10.31
CA THR A 270 2.87 -1.38 -10.72
C THR A 270 4.13 -0.73 -11.25
N LEU A 271 4.04 -0.12 -12.42
CA LEU A 271 5.04 0.78 -12.97
C LEU A 271 4.71 2.19 -12.50
N GLU A 272 5.61 2.84 -11.79
CA GLU A 272 5.50 4.25 -11.36
C GLU A 272 6.27 5.16 -12.30
N LEU A 273 5.61 6.24 -12.73
CA LEU A 273 6.11 7.22 -13.68
C LEU A 273 5.89 8.64 -13.14
N LEU A 274 6.83 9.52 -13.45
CA LEU A 274 6.69 10.94 -13.21
C LEU A 274 6.32 11.64 -14.52
N HIS A 275 5.16 12.28 -14.58
CA HIS A 275 4.75 13.14 -15.68
C HIS A 275 5.26 14.56 -15.39
N ASP A 276 6.31 14.96 -16.06
CA ASP A 276 6.85 16.33 -16.04
C ASP A 276 5.90 17.23 -16.84
N LEU A 277 5.17 18.10 -16.14
CA LEU A 277 4.17 18.96 -16.75
C LEU A 277 4.76 20.11 -17.58
N ASP A 278 6.03 20.46 -17.34
CA ASP A 278 6.71 21.53 -18.08
C ASP A 278 7.38 20.99 -19.36
N ALA A 279 7.93 19.77 -19.31
CA ALA A 279 8.49 19.10 -20.46
C ALA A 279 7.46 18.27 -21.26
N ASP A 280 6.26 18.08 -20.71
CA ASP A 280 5.20 17.24 -21.25
C ASP A 280 5.69 15.83 -21.63
N ALA A 281 6.37 15.18 -20.67
CA ALA A 281 7.03 13.91 -20.86
C ALA A 281 6.90 13.00 -19.63
N LEU A 282 6.87 11.67 -19.85
CA LEU A 282 6.87 10.67 -18.79
C LEU A 282 8.28 10.14 -18.53
N TYR A 283 8.61 9.97 -17.25
CA TYR A 283 9.88 9.42 -16.82
C TYR A 283 9.68 8.28 -15.83
N PHE A 284 10.40 7.19 -16.03
CA PHE A 284 10.44 6.05 -15.13
C PHE A 284 10.92 6.45 -13.74
N MET A 285 10.21 5.99 -12.72
CA MET A 285 10.60 6.11 -11.32
C MET A 285 11.04 4.76 -10.76
N GLU A 286 10.12 3.79 -10.73
CA GLU A 286 10.36 2.45 -10.20
C GLU A 286 9.29 1.46 -10.68
N VAL A 287 9.54 0.17 -10.47
CA VAL A 287 8.52 -0.87 -10.54
C VAL A 287 8.33 -1.44 -9.14
N ASN A 288 7.11 -1.46 -8.67
CA ASN A 288 6.74 -2.14 -7.42
C ASN A 288 6.28 -3.57 -7.75
N PRO A 289 7.10 -4.61 -7.45
CA PRO A 289 6.83 -5.98 -7.85
C PRO A 289 5.88 -6.69 -6.86
N ARG A 290 4.79 -6.05 -6.52
CA ARG A 290 3.76 -6.48 -5.56
C ARG A 290 2.44 -5.77 -5.82
N ILE A 291 1.41 -6.17 -5.08
CA ILE A 291 0.18 -5.38 -4.98
C ILE A 291 0.46 -4.04 -4.26
N GLN A 292 -0.27 -2.98 -4.59
CA GLN A 292 -0.19 -1.68 -3.92
C GLN A 292 -1.44 -1.39 -3.09
N VAL A 293 -1.35 -0.40 -2.18
CA VAL A 293 -2.48 0.04 -1.34
C VAL A 293 -3.67 0.43 -2.22
N GLU A 294 -3.42 1.19 -3.28
CA GLU A 294 -4.37 1.80 -4.22
C GLU A 294 -4.86 0.85 -5.35
N HIS A 295 -4.55 -0.45 -5.26
CA HIS A 295 -5.05 -1.42 -6.24
C HIS A 295 -6.60 -1.45 -6.39
N PRO A 296 -7.39 -1.15 -5.34
CA PRO A 296 -8.85 -1.14 -5.45
C PRO A 296 -9.39 -0.14 -6.45
N VAL A 297 -8.70 0.97 -6.74
CA VAL A 297 -9.05 1.90 -7.83
C VAL A 297 -9.13 1.14 -9.16
N THR A 298 -8.09 0.36 -9.46
CA THR A 298 -8.06 -0.47 -10.67
C THR A 298 -9.13 -1.55 -10.62
N GLU A 299 -9.28 -2.26 -9.50
CA GLU A 299 -10.32 -3.29 -9.34
C GLU A 299 -11.73 -2.76 -9.64
N CYS A 300 -12.05 -1.56 -9.14
CA CYS A 300 -13.33 -0.90 -9.42
C CYS A 300 -13.54 -0.62 -10.91
N LEU A 301 -12.50 -0.21 -11.62
CA LEU A 301 -12.57 0.12 -13.04
C LEU A 301 -12.65 -1.11 -13.94
N VAL A 302 -11.90 -2.17 -13.62
CA VAL A 302 -11.79 -3.36 -14.48
C VAL A 302 -12.72 -4.50 -14.09
N GLY A 303 -13.28 -4.47 -12.86
CA GLY A 303 -14.15 -5.53 -12.36
C GLY A 303 -13.40 -6.84 -12.03
N ILE A 304 -12.10 -6.76 -11.69
CA ILE A 304 -11.26 -7.90 -11.36
C ILE A 304 -10.77 -7.77 -9.92
N ASP A 305 -10.81 -8.86 -9.14
CA ASP A 305 -10.17 -8.97 -7.83
C ASP A 305 -8.71 -9.39 -8.01
N LEU A 306 -7.77 -8.43 -7.83
CA LEU A 306 -6.35 -8.65 -8.03
C LEU A 306 -5.74 -9.56 -6.97
N VAL A 307 -6.20 -9.49 -5.72
CA VAL A 307 -5.74 -10.35 -4.63
C VAL A 307 -6.12 -11.80 -4.92
N ARG A 308 -7.36 -12.02 -5.32
CA ARG A 308 -7.83 -13.35 -5.74
C ARG A 308 -7.05 -13.87 -6.95
N LEU A 309 -6.78 -13.01 -7.93
CA LEU A 309 -6.02 -13.37 -9.13
C LEU A 309 -4.58 -13.81 -8.79
N GLN A 310 -3.92 -13.12 -7.85
CA GLN A 310 -2.60 -13.53 -7.35
C GLN A 310 -2.65 -14.94 -6.72
N LEU A 311 -3.67 -15.21 -5.90
CA LEU A 311 -3.84 -16.53 -5.27
C LEU A 311 -4.16 -17.61 -6.31
N GLU A 312 -5.06 -17.36 -7.25
CA GLU A 312 -5.39 -18.29 -8.32
C GLU A 312 -4.14 -18.69 -9.15
N LEU A 313 -3.28 -17.70 -9.48
CA LEU A 313 -2.02 -17.95 -10.18
C LEU A 313 -1.07 -18.81 -9.35
N ALA A 314 -0.86 -18.47 -8.07
CA ALA A 314 0.02 -19.21 -7.17
C ALA A 314 -0.46 -20.64 -6.88
N LEU A 315 -1.77 -20.86 -6.92
CA LEU A 315 -2.42 -22.17 -6.77
C LEU A 315 -2.36 -23.02 -8.04
N GLY A 316 -1.74 -22.52 -9.11
CA GLY A 316 -1.56 -23.26 -10.37
C GLY A 316 -2.79 -23.25 -11.27
N ALA A 317 -3.69 -22.27 -11.15
CA ALA A 317 -4.78 -22.11 -12.10
C ALA A 317 -4.25 -21.91 -13.54
N PRO A 318 -4.92 -22.45 -14.57
CA PRO A 318 -4.45 -22.35 -15.94
C PRO A 318 -4.25 -20.89 -16.39
N THR A 319 -3.02 -20.52 -16.70
CA THR A 319 -2.63 -19.14 -17.06
C THR A 319 -3.44 -18.58 -18.22
N ALA A 320 -3.77 -19.41 -19.22
CA ALA A 320 -4.59 -19.01 -20.36
C ALA A 320 -6.01 -18.59 -19.94
N ALA A 321 -6.62 -19.28 -18.96
CA ALA A 321 -7.95 -18.94 -18.45
C ALA A 321 -7.91 -17.64 -17.64
N LEU A 322 -6.86 -17.45 -16.81
CA LEU A 322 -6.67 -16.20 -16.06
C LEU A 322 -6.47 -15.02 -17.02
N ARG A 323 -5.64 -15.19 -18.03
CA ARG A 323 -5.36 -14.16 -19.02
C ARG A 323 -6.60 -13.79 -19.85
N ALA A 324 -7.43 -14.77 -20.23
CA ALA A 324 -8.66 -14.49 -20.97
C ALA A 324 -9.60 -13.56 -20.19
N ARG A 325 -9.75 -13.76 -18.88
CA ARG A 325 -10.55 -12.88 -18.01
C ARG A 325 -10.03 -11.44 -17.99
N ILE A 326 -8.72 -11.25 -18.04
CA ILE A 326 -8.07 -9.94 -18.07
C ILE A 326 -8.23 -9.27 -19.43
N VAL A 327 -7.97 -9.98 -20.51
CA VAL A 327 -8.09 -9.45 -21.89
C VAL A 327 -9.51 -8.95 -22.15
N ASP A 328 -10.51 -9.66 -21.65
CA ASP A 328 -11.89 -9.20 -21.75
C ASP A 328 -12.12 -7.89 -20.95
N ALA A 329 -11.50 -7.79 -19.77
CA ALA A 329 -11.53 -6.57 -18.96
C ALA A 329 -10.76 -5.42 -19.61
N GLU A 330 -9.60 -5.66 -20.24
CA GLU A 330 -8.85 -4.63 -20.98
C GLU A 330 -9.66 -4.05 -22.14
N ARG A 331 -10.34 -4.89 -22.92
CA ARG A 331 -11.21 -4.44 -24.01
C ARG A 331 -12.32 -3.51 -23.52
N ASP A 332 -12.87 -3.84 -22.36
CA ASP A 332 -13.93 -3.06 -21.73
C ASP A 332 -13.40 -1.78 -21.06
N THR A 333 -12.16 -1.75 -20.56
CA THR A 333 -11.56 -0.61 -19.86
C THR A 333 -11.02 0.47 -20.78
N LEU A 334 -10.58 0.11 -21.99
CA LEU A 334 -10.23 1.10 -23.01
C LEU A 334 -11.45 1.94 -23.43
N ALA A 335 -12.67 1.46 -23.16
CA ALA A 335 -13.94 2.16 -23.32
C ALA A 335 -14.42 2.79 -22.00
N SER A 336 -13.57 3.48 -21.25
CA SER A 336 -13.81 4.24 -19.99
C SER A 336 -15.05 3.79 -19.21
N ARG A 337 -14.93 2.85 -18.30
CA ARG A 337 -15.99 2.46 -17.34
C ARG A 337 -16.16 3.47 -16.20
N GLY A 338 -16.00 4.75 -16.47
CA GLY A 338 -16.12 5.81 -15.49
C GLY A 338 -14.79 6.16 -14.81
N HIS A 339 -14.88 6.59 -13.57
CA HIS A 339 -13.77 7.09 -12.77
C HIS A 339 -13.87 6.54 -11.34
N ALA A 340 -12.79 6.08 -10.76
CA ALA A 340 -12.72 5.61 -9.38
C ALA A 340 -11.71 6.42 -8.58
N ILE A 341 -12.02 6.68 -7.31
CA ILE A 341 -11.16 7.44 -6.40
C ILE A 341 -11.04 6.65 -5.10
N GLU A 342 -9.81 6.48 -4.62
CA GLU A 342 -9.52 5.95 -3.29
C GLU A 342 -9.08 7.09 -2.38
N ALA A 343 -9.55 7.09 -1.13
CA ALA A 343 -9.09 7.97 -0.06
C ALA A 343 -8.63 7.14 1.13
N ARG A 344 -7.42 7.40 1.61
CA ARG A 344 -6.83 6.70 2.77
C ARG A 344 -7.21 7.38 4.07
N VAL A 345 -7.96 6.69 4.93
CA VAL A 345 -8.26 7.16 6.29
C VAL A 345 -7.16 6.70 7.22
N VAL A 346 -6.38 7.65 7.73
CA VAL A 346 -5.19 7.43 8.53
C VAL A 346 -5.33 8.05 9.92
N ALA A 347 -4.86 7.33 10.95
CA ALA A 347 -4.75 7.82 12.33
C ALA A 347 -3.57 8.77 12.45
N GLU A 348 -3.81 10.06 12.22
CA GLU A 348 -2.82 11.13 12.28
C GLU A 348 -3.50 12.46 12.59
N ASP A 349 -2.75 13.40 13.20
CA ASP A 349 -3.26 14.73 13.54
C ASP A 349 -2.82 15.76 12.49
N PRO A 350 -3.71 16.18 11.58
CA PRO A 350 -3.40 17.19 10.58
C PRO A 350 -3.03 18.56 11.17
N ALA A 351 -3.52 18.89 12.37
CA ALA A 351 -3.21 20.14 13.03
C ALA A 351 -1.84 20.15 13.71
N ASN A 352 -1.26 18.95 13.95
CA ASN A 352 0.06 18.77 14.56
C ASN A 352 1.03 18.10 13.58
N ASP A 353 1.19 18.70 12.39
CA ASP A 353 2.10 18.25 11.34
C ASP A 353 1.94 16.75 10.98
N TYR A 354 0.71 16.25 11.09
CA TYR A 354 0.36 14.85 10.81
C TYR A 354 1.10 13.85 11.71
N ALA A 355 1.31 14.20 12.96
CA ALA A 355 1.85 13.29 13.94
C ALA A 355 0.97 12.03 14.03
N PRO A 356 1.57 10.82 14.06
CA PRO A 356 0.79 9.60 14.23
C PRO A 356 -0.03 9.64 15.52
N GLU A 357 -1.28 9.20 15.42
CA GLU A 357 -2.21 9.10 16.55
C GLU A 357 -2.40 7.65 16.98
N THR A 358 -2.57 7.46 18.28
CA THR A 358 -2.84 6.15 18.89
C THR A 358 -4.02 6.27 19.83
N GLY A 359 -4.79 5.21 19.98
CA GLY A 359 -5.97 5.24 20.86
C GLY A 359 -6.92 4.09 20.57
N THR A 360 -8.10 4.15 21.15
CA THR A 360 -9.19 3.21 20.89
C THR A 360 -10.20 3.87 19.95
N LEU A 361 -10.62 3.15 18.93
CA LEU A 361 -11.69 3.58 18.01
C LEU A 361 -13.04 3.48 18.75
N VAL A 362 -13.40 4.52 19.49
CA VAL A 362 -14.65 4.55 20.30
C VAL A 362 -15.88 4.53 19.40
N ARG A 363 -15.78 5.19 18.23
CA ARG A 363 -16.74 5.13 17.14
C ARG A 363 -15.98 4.94 15.82
N PHE A 364 -16.39 3.96 15.06
CA PHE A 364 -15.82 3.69 13.74
C PHE A 364 -16.94 3.39 12.74
N GLU A 365 -17.69 4.44 12.42
CA GLU A 365 -18.82 4.39 11.51
C GLU A 365 -18.39 4.85 10.12
N LEU A 366 -18.33 3.90 9.19
CA LEU A 366 -17.97 4.13 7.80
C LEU A 366 -19.24 4.38 6.98
N GLY A 367 -19.33 5.55 6.34
CA GLY A 367 -20.48 5.94 5.52
C GLY A 367 -20.76 4.90 4.42
N GLN A 368 -22.01 4.47 4.29
CA GLN A 368 -22.40 3.43 3.33
C GLN A 368 -23.12 4.03 2.14
N ALA A 369 -22.77 3.58 0.94
CA ALA A 369 -23.48 3.93 -0.29
C ALA A 369 -23.29 2.80 -1.34
N PRO A 370 -24.25 2.61 -2.28
CA PRO A 370 -24.15 1.55 -3.29
C PRO A 370 -22.94 1.69 -4.24
N PHE A 371 -22.38 2.89 -4.34
CA PHE A 371 -21.24 3.25 -5.18
C PHE A 371 -19.92 3.34 -4.37
N ALA A 372 -19.93 2.96 -3.11
CA ALA A 372 -18.79 3.01 -2.20
C ALA A 372 -18.39 1.61 -1.74
N ARG A 373 -17.08 1.39 -1.64
CA ARG A 373 -16.45 0.22 -1.05
C ARG A 373 -15.52 0.68 0.05
N TRP A 374 -15.51 -0.04 1.17
CA TRP A 374 -14.54 0.12 2.22
C TRP A 374 -13.66 -1.13 2.36
N ASP A 375 -12.35 -0.94 2.31
CA ASP A 375 -11.38 -1.92 2.73
C ASP A 375 -10.82 -1.46 4.08
N ALA A 376 -11.22 -2.09 5.18
CA ALA A 376 -10.86 -1.70 6.54
C ALA A 376 -10.02 -2.78 7.24
N GLY A 377 -9.04 -2.35 8.03
CA GLY A 377 -8.22 -3.23 8.88
C GLY A 377 -8.68 -3.26 10.34
N TYR A 378 -9.52 -2.33 10.73
CA TYR A 378 -9.99 -2.12 12.09
C TYR A 378 -11.51 -2.14 12.19
N ARG A 379 -12.02 -2.24 13.40
CA ARG A 379 -13.45 -2.15 13.77
C ARG A 379 -13.61 -1.22 14.96
N GLU A 380 -14.84 -0.86 15.28
CA GLU A 380 -15.17 -0.15 16.51
C GLU A 380 -14.71 -0.94 17.74
N GLY A 381 -14.17 -0.26 18.73
CA GLY A 381 -13.57 -0.85 19.92
C GLY A 381 -12.11 -1.28 19.76
N ALA A 382 -11.57 -1.41 18.54
CA ALA A 382 -10.19 -1.82 18.32
C ALA A 382 -9.19 -0.73 18.75
N ARG A 383 -8.02 -1.17 19.21
CA ARG A 383 -6.92 -0.29 19.60
C ARG A 383 -5.96 -0.05 18.44
N VAL A 384 -5.69 1.20 18.13
CA VAL A 384 -4.65 1.63 17.20
C VAL A 384 -3.37 1.89 17.97
N GLY A 385 -2.32 1.12 17.71
CA GLY A 385 -1.01 1.21 18.37
C GLY A 385 0.03 1.96 17.56
N ALA A 386 1.22 2.17 18.15
CA ALA A 386 2.36 2.84 17.52
C ALA A 386 3.35 1.91 16.81
N HIS A 387 3.09 0.60 16.77
CA HIS A 387 4.03 -0.38 16.23
C HIS A 387 4.09 -0.41 14.70
N TYR A 388 3.01 0.02 14.05
CA TYR A 388 2.83 -0.07 12.60
C TYR A 388 2.29 1.24 12.02
N ASP A 389 1.99 1.24 10.72
CA ASP A 389 1.35 2.39 10.07
C ASP A 389 -0.06 2.66 10.61
N GLY A 390 -0.50 3.89 10.44
CA GLY A 390 -1.80 4.37 10.95
C GLY A 390 -2.97 4.16 9.98
N LEU A 391 -2.85 3.38 8.90
CA LEU A 391 -3.92 3.17 7.95
C LEU A 391 -5.08 2.40 8.60
N LEU A 392 -6.23 3.05 8.76
CA LEU A 392 -7.43 2.48 9.36
C LEU A 392 -8.31 1.79 8.32
N ALA A 393 -8.56 2.48 7.22
CA ALA A 393 -9.41 2.02 6.12
C ALA A 393 -9.13 2.81 4.84
N LYS A 394 -9.57 2.27 3.72
CA LYS A 394 -9.61 2.92 2.41
C LYS A 394 -11.04 3.02 1.96
N LEU A 395 -11.48 4.24 1.60
CA LEU A 395 -12.73 4.48 0.90
C LEU A 395 -12.47 4.48 -0.60
N ILE A 396 -13.15 3.63 -1.33
CA ILE A 396 -13.12 3.62 -2.79
C ILE A 396 -14.51 3.96 -3.30
N VAL A 397 -14.62 4.97 -4.15
CA VAL A 397 -15.87 5.37 -4.80
C VAL A 397 -15.73 5.29 -6.31
N TRP A 398 -16.85 5.04 -6.98
CA TRP A 398 -16.92 5.02 -8.42
C TRP A 398 -18.01 6.01 -8.92
N GLY A 399 -17.75 6.67 -10.05
CA GLY A 399 -18.68 7.52 -10.78
C GLY A 399 -18.56 7.33 -12.29
N ALA A 400 -19.60 7.66 -13.06
CA ALA A 400 -19.53 7.64 -14.51
C ALA A 400 -18.56 8.70 -15.07
N THR A 401 -18.32 9.76 -14.29
CA THR A 401 -17.35 10.83 -14.56
C THR A 401 -16.50 11.10 -13.33
N ARG A 402 -15.37 11.79 -13.51
CA ARG A 402 -14.51 12.24 -12.40
C ARG A 402 -15.26 13.16 -11.44
N ALA A 403 -16.05 14.10 -11.96
CA ALA A 403 -16.85 15.01 -11.15
C ALA A 403 -17.83 14.24 -10.25
N GLU A 404 -18.56 13.28 -10.82
CA GLU A 404 -19.48 12.43 -10.06
C GLU A 404 -18.74 11.59 -9.00
N ALA A 405 -17.56 11.06 -9.30
CA ALA A 405 -16.76 10.33 -8.32
C ALA A 405 -16.33 11.23 -7.15
N LEU A 406 -15.94 12.49 -7.39
CA LEU A 406 -15.60 13.47 -6.35
C LEU A 406 -16.82 13.86 -5.50
N GLU A 407 -17.99 14.08 -6.11
CA GLU A 407 -19.23 14.32 -5.36
C GLU A 407 -19.60 13.14 -4.46
N ARG A 408 -19.49 11.91 -4.96
CA ARG A 408 -19.71 10.68 -4.21
C ARG A 408 -18.70 10.50 -3.09
N LEU A 409 -17.43 10.84 -3.32
CA LEU A 409 -16.38 10.84 -2.29
C LEU A 409 -16.77 11.80 -1.15
N ALA A 410 -17.14 13.04 -1.46
CA ALA A 410 -17.56 14.02 -0.46
C ALA A 410 -18.74 13.49 0.35
N GLN A 411 -19.79 12.99 -0.33
CA GLN A 411 -21.00 12.46 0.32
C GLN A 411 -20.68 11.33 1.33
N VAL A 412 -19.80 10.39 0.97
CA VAL A 412 -19.47 9.24 1.86
C VAL A 412 -18.57 9.69 3.00
N LEU A 413 -17.61 10.59 2.74
CA LEU A 413 -16.75 11.15 3.78
C LEU A 413 -17.54 11.95 4.82
N ASP A 414 -18.57 12.71 4.40
CA ASP A 414 -19.43 13.46 5.32
C ASP A 414 -20.24 12.53 6.25
N ALA A 415 -20.63 11.35 5.73
CA ALA A 415 -21.35 10.33 6.50
C ALA A 415 -20.41 9.43 7.32
N THR A 416 -19.08 9.65 7.28
CA THR A 416 -18.09 8.84 8.00
C THR A 416 -17.71 9.48 9.32
N HIS A 417 -17.77 8.75 10.43
CA HIS A 417 -17.47 9.24 11.77
C HIS A 417 -16.45 8.34 12.47
N VAL A 418 -15.31 8.91 12.84
CA VAL A 418 -14.26 8.24 13.61
C VAL A 418 -13.97 9.05 14.86
N HIS A 419 -14.13 8.44 16.03
CA HIS A 419 -13.87 9.07 17.32
C HIS A 419 -12.96 8.20 18.20
N GLY A 420 -12.29 8.82 19.16
CA GLY A 420 -11.36 8.17 20.08
C GLY A 420 -9.89 8.44 19.75
N LEU A 421 -9.61 8.85 18.51
CA LEU A 421 -8.32 9.36 18.04
C LEU A 421 -8.54 10.34 16.88
N ARG A 422 -7.50 11.11 16.53
CA ARG A 422 -7.56 12.01 15.38
C ARG A 422 -7.24 11.27 14.09
N THR A 423 -7.85 11.73 13.01
CA THR A 423 -7.63 11.19 11.67
C THR A 423 -7.47 12.32 10.65
N ASN A 424 -7.02 11.97 9.46
CA ASN A 424 -6.96 12.88 8.32
C ASN A 424 -8.31 13.11 7.61
N LEU A 425 -9.44 12.66 8.17
CA LEU A 425 -10.78 12.87 7.58
C LEU A 425 -11.08 14.33 7.24
N PRO A 426 -10.72 15.35 8.08
CA PRO A 426 -10.90 16.75 7.73
C PRO A 426 -10.15 17.14 6.45
N LEU A 427 -8.93 16.67 6.26
CA LEU A 427 -8.16 16.86 5.02
C LEU A 427 -8.87 16.22 3.83
N LEU A 428 -9.31 14.97 3.94
CA LEU A 428 -9.98 14.25 2.85
C LEU A 428 -11.26 14.96 2.40
N ARG A 429 -12.09 15.43 3.35
CA ARG A 429 -13.30 16.24 3.06
C ARG A 429 -12.95 17.53 2.34
N SER A 430 -11.90 18.23 2.78
CA SER A 430 -11.43 19.45 2.13
C SER A 430 -10.95 19.19 0.70
N LEU A 431 -10.24 18.07 0.46
CA LEU A 431 -9.74 17.70 -0.88
C LEU A 431 -10.89 17.37 -1.85
N ALA A 432 -11.91 16.70 -1.38
CA ALA A 432 -13.07 16.33 -2.22
C ALA A 432 -13.80 17.55 -2.79
N SER A 433 -13.66 18.74 -2.18
CA SER A 433 -14.25 20.02 -2.62
C SER A 433 -13.22 21.07 -3.03
N ASP A 434 -11.92 20.75 -3.05
CA ASP A 434 -10.85 21.69 -3.40
C ASP A 434 -10.90 22.10 -4.87
N ALA A 435 -10.88 23.39 -5.15
CA ALA A 435 -10.97 23.91 -6.51
C ALA A 435 -9.84 23.40 -7.44
N THR A 436 -8.63 23.18 -6.92
CA THR A 436 -7.49 22.66 -7.69
C THR A 436 -7.69 21.18 -8.04
N VAL A 437 -8.27 20.41 -7.11
CA VAL A 437 -8.61 19.01 -7.32
C VAL A 437 -9.78 18.88 -8.28
N LEU A 438 -10.83 19.68 -8.09
CA LEU A 438 -12.00 19.69 -8.97
C LEU A 438 -11.63 20.07 -10.41
N ALA A 439 -10.74 21.06 -10.58
CA ALA A 439 -10.28 21.51 -11.90
C ALA A 439 -9.22 20.59 -12.54
N ASP A 440 -8.79 19.51 -11.87
CA ASP A 440 -7.75 18.58 -12.35
C ASP A 440 -6.41 19.27 -12.69
N VAL A 441 -6.01 20.28 -11.87
CA VAL A 441 -4.75 21.03 -12.05
C VAL A 441 -3.77 20.84 -10.88
N HIS A 442 -4.03 19.86 -10.02
CA HIS A 442 -3.14 19.47 -8.93
C HIS A 442 -1.87 18.79 -9.45
N ASP A 443 -0.83 18.79 -8.63
CA ASP A 443 0.44 18.12 -8.84
C ASP A 443 0.99 17.55 -7.52
N THR A 444 2.15 16.88 -7.56
CA THR A 444 2.77 16.24 -6.39
C THR A 444 3.12 17.22 -5.25
N GLY A 445 3.25 18.52 -5.52
CA GLY A 445 3.50 19.55 -4.52
C GLY A 445 2.25 20.25 -4.01
N THR A 446 1.05 19.84 -4.46
CA THR A 446 -0.19 20.55 -4.12
C THR A 446 -0.47 20.60 -2.62
N LEU A 447 -0.31 19.50 -1.90
CA LEU A 447 -0.56 19.45 -0.46
C LEU A 447 0.51 20.19 0.34
N GLU A 448 1.76 20.19 -0.11
CA GLU A 448 2.86 20.88 0.56
C GLU A 448 2.73 22.41 0.47
N ARG A 449 2.18 22.91 -0.64
CA ARG A 449 1.97 24.35 -0.86
C ARG A 449 0.74 24.90 -0.12
N ARG A 450 -0.10 24.03 0.48
CA ARG A 450 -1.37 24.41 1.12
C ARG A 450 -1.48 23.92 2.57
N PRO A 451 -0.57 24.28 3.49
CA PRO A 451 -0.66 23.84 4.87
C PRO A 451 -1.95 24.29 5.58
N ALA A 452 -2.60 25.36 5.10
CA ALA A 452 -3.79 25.95 5.71
C ALA A 452 -5.13 25.33 5.28
N VAL A 453 -5.16 24.36 4.35
CA VAL A 453 -6.40 23.64 3.96
C VAL A 453 -6.96 22.80 5.12
N ILE A 454 -6.18 22.65 6.17
CA ILE A 454 -6.56 21.99 7.41
C ILE A 454 -7.06 23.00 8.45
N ALA A 455 -7.79 24.02 8.02
CA ALA A 455 -8.57 24.79 8.96
C ALA A 455 -9.55 23.81 9.65
N HIS A 456 -9.49 23.74 10.96
CA HIS A 456 -10.44 23.00 11.77
C HIS A 456 -11.81 23.15 11.16
N ALA A 457 -12.46 22.04 10.79
CA ALA A 457 -13.90 22.05 10.63
C ALA A 457 -14.39 22.64 11.96
N ASP A 458 -14.93 23.84 11.95
CA ASP A 458 -15.48 24.48 13.13
C ASP A 458 -16.55 23.54 13.68
N VAL A 459 -16.13 22.73 14.67
CA VAL A 459 -17.09 21.97 15.44
C VAL A 459 -17.94 23.03 16.10
N SER A 460 -19.22 23.09 15.75
CA SER A 460 -20.08 24.12 16.32
C SER A 460 -19.93 24.12 17.84
N PRO A 461 -20.03 25.24 18.53
CA PRO A 461 -19.94 25.28 20.00
C PRO A 461 -20.91 24.28 20.66
N LEU A 462 -22.04 23.99 20.01
CA LEU A 462 -23.03 22.99 20.45
C LEU A 462 -22.48 21.56 20.28
N ASP A 463 -21.91 21.22 19.11
CA ASP A 463 -21.33 19.90 18.89
C ASP A 463 -20.11 19.65 19.79
N ALA A 464 -19.29 20.67 20.01
CA ALA A 464 -18.18 20.62 20.97
C ALA A 464 -18.67 20.44 22.43
N ALA A 465 -19.81 20.99 22.78
CA ALA A 465 -20.43 20.79 24.09
C ALA A 465 -21.00 19.38 24.23
N LEU A 466 -21.71 18.90 23.20
CA LEU A 466 -22.27 17.54 23.16
C LEU A 466 -21.16 16.47 23.19
N LEU A 467 -20.07 16.67 22.45
CA LEU A 467 -18.92 15.77 22.46
C LEU A 467 -18.23 15.74 23.83
N ARG A 468 -18.07 16.90 24.49
CA ARG A 468 -17.52 16.95 25.86
C ARG A 468 -18.42 16.24 26.86
N GLU A 469 -19.73 16.37 26.75
CA GLU A 469 -20.65 15.70 27.66
C GLU A 469 -20.71 14.19 27.38
N ALA A 470 -20.73 13.76 26.13
CA ALA A 470 -20.63 12.34 25.77
C ALA A 470 -19.32 11.72 26.28
N TRP A 471 -18.19 12.45 26.17
CA TRP A 471 -16.91 12.01 26.72
C TRP A 471 -16.96 11.82 28.26
N ARG A 472 -17.55 12.77 28.98
CA ARG A 472 -17.71 12.69 30.44
C ARG A 472 -18.57 11.48 30.85
N LEU A 473 -19.63 11.19 30.07
CA LEU A 473 -20.49 10.02 30.36
C LEU A 473 -19.74 8.71 30.13
N THR A 474 -18.94 8.60 29.08
CA THR A 474 -18.12 7.41 28.81
C THR A 474 -16.99 7.21 29.82
N GLU A 475 -16.35 8.28 30.30
CA GLU A 475 -15.37 8.21 31.41
C GLU A 475 -16.04 7.76 32.72
N ALA A 476 -17.24 8.25 33.01
CA ALA A 476 -17.99 7.86 34.20
C ALA A 476 -18.43 6.37 34.15
N GLU A 477 -18.86 5.87 33.00
CA GLU A 477 -19.16 4.45 32.78
C GLU A 477 -17.91 3.57 32.84
N GLY A 478 -16.80 4.01 32.26
CA GLY A 478 -15.49 3.33 32.34
C GLY A 478 -14.95 3.23 33.76
N ALA A 479 -15.15 4.28 34.57
CA ALA A 479 -14.78 4.28 36.00
C ALA A 479 -15.64 3.30 36.82
N HIS A 480 -16.90 3.12 36.48
CA HIS A 480 -17.77 2.12 37.13
C HIS A 480 -17.48 0.68 36.68
N ALA A 481 -17.03 0.47 35.43
CA ALA A 481 -16.62 -0.84 34.94
C ALA A 481 -15.35 -1.39 35.61
N HIS A 482 -14.45 -0.51 36.08
CA HIS A 482 -13.27 -0.93 36.84
C HIS A 482 -13.54 -1.31 38.30
N THR A 483 -14.71 -0.99 38.83
CA THR A 483 -15.10 -1.36 40.20
C THR A 483 -16.01 -2.59 40.27
N ALA A 484 -16.52 -3.07 39.16
CA ALA A 484 -17.29 -4.31 39.10
C ALA A 484 -16.32 -5.51 39.03
N GLN A 485 -16.29 -6.33 40.08
CA GLN A 485 -15.62 -7.64 40.05
C GLN A 485 -16.19 -8.44 38.85
N PRO A 486 -15.31 -9.03 38.00
CA PRO A 486 -15.82 -9.84 36.89
C PRO A 486 -16.63 -11.02 37.42
N ALA A 487 -17.85 -11.16 36.95
CA ALA A 487 -18.62 -12.38 37.16
C ALA A 487 -17.80 -13.55 36.57
N PRO A 488 -17.84 -14.75 37.18
CA PRO A 488 -17.09 -15.89 36.67
C PRO A 488 -17.59 -16.24 35.26
N SER A 489 -16.77 -15.93 34.26
CA SER A 489 -17.04 -16.29 32.87
C SER A 489 -16.84 -17.82 32.72
N ASN A 490 -17.85 -18.54 32.30
CA ASN A 490 -17.75 -19.93 31.90
C ASN A 490 -17.09 -20.18 30.54
N HIS A 491 -16.29 -19.23 30.07
CA HIS A 491 -15.42 -19.42 28.91
C HIS A 491 -13.99 -19.72 29.40
N PRO A 492 -13.32 -20.75 28.88
CA PRO A 492 -11.94 -21.03 29.24
C PRO A 492 -11.09 -19.80 28.90
N SER A 493 -10.48 -19.19 29.91
CA SER A 493 -9.61 -18.04 29.77
C SER A 493 -8.41 -18.42 28.88
N LEU A 494 -8.15 -17.64 27.84
CA LEU A 494 -6.98 -17.75 26.95
C LEU A 494 -5.64 -17.78 27.72
N GLY A 495 -5.63 -17.46 29.01
CA GLY A 495 -4.46 -17.48 29.87
C GLY A 495 -3.99 -18.86 30.33
N GLN A 496 -4.79 -19.95 30.21
CA GLN A 496 -4.36 -21.29 30.61
C GLN A 496 -3.68 -22.08 29.48
N SER A 497 -3.93 -21.77 28.21
CA SER A 497 -3.25 -22.43 27.09
C SER A 497 -1.77 -22.01 26.92
N TRP A 498 -1.36 -20.89 27.52
CA TRP A 498 0.01 -20.40 27.45
C TRP A 498 1.01 -21.18 28.33
N LYS A 499 0.51 -21.85 29.39
CA LYS A 499 1.41 -22.59 30.31
C LYS A 499 1.63 -24.04 29.92
N ASP A 500 0.76 -24.64 29.13
CA ASP A 500 0.82 -26.07 28.80
C ASP A 500 1.49 -26.37 27.45
N GLY A 501 1.82 -25.38 26.64
CA GLY A 501 2.50 -25.51 25.34
C GLY A 501 4.01 -25.73 25.41
N HIS A 502 4.62 -25.68 26.61
CA HIS A 502 6.07 -25.87 26.81
C HIS A 502 6.48 -27.25 27.32
N ARG A 503 5.55 -28.21 27.39
CA ARG A 503 5.89 -29.61 27.67
C ARG A 503 5.08 -30.54 26.77
N ARG A 504 5.56 -30.72 25.54
CA ARG A 504 5.67 -32.02 24.81
C ARG A 504 6.27 -31.78 23.43
#